data_a482a7c94b9e658c77d58c10888213b7
#
_entry.id   a482a7c94b9e658c77d58c10888213b7
#
_cell.length_a   1.000
_cell.length_b   1.000
_cell.length_c   1.000
_cell.angle_alpha   90.00
_cell.angle_beta   90.00
_cell.angle_gamma   90.00
#
_symmetry.space_group_name_H-M   'P 1'
#
loop_
_entity.id
_entity.type
_entity.pdbx_description
1 polymer ?
#
loop_
_entity_poly.entity_id
_entity_poly.type
_entity_poly.pdbx_seq_one_letter_code
_entity_poly.pdbx_strand_id
1 'polypeptide(L)'
;MTAFDFFNILCSIPKTLRFNLHYFPLKTALKLPVVVSHRTYLRELYGKVELPEKVERAMVKIGFGDVGHYDRKRSRGIWQVSGTVSFGGKASIGHGSKLSVRGNLCFGADFNMTAESTIVCAKEIRFGNDCLLSWDILVMDTDEHPIYRHETNRHETRDSVPSPEVPRPVSNDMENERINPDKPILVGDHVWIGCKCVLLKGTEVPGNTVVAAGTLLTSSFSGEHQVIGGNPPTVLKHDIRWEH
;
A
#
# COMPACT_ATOMS: atom_id res chain seq x y z
N MET A 1 -12.16 -24.25 15.43
CA MET A 1 -10.77 -24.30 14.90
C MET A 1 -10.58 -25.68 14.31
N THR A 2 -10.31 -25.77 13.02
CA THR A 2 -10.08 -27.05 12.34
C THR A 2 -8.68 -27.59 12.67
N ALA A 3 -8.44 -28.92 12.49
CA ALA A 3 -7.10 -29.50 12.62
C ALA A 3 -6.09 -28.81 11.69
N PHE A 4 -6.53 -28.36 10.54
CA PHE A 4 -5.74 -27.60 9.57
C PHE A 4 -5.33 -26.23 10.12
N ASP A 5 -6.20 -25.52 10.81
CA ASP A 5 -5.89 -24.22 11.42
C ASP A 5 -4.85 -24.37 12.53
N PHE A 6 -5.00 -25.41 13.36
CA PHE A 6 -4.05 -25.71 14.42
C PHE A 6 -2.65 -26.01 13.86
N PHE A 7 -2.56 -26.84 12.81
CA PHE A 7 -1.31 -27.14 12.13
C PHE A 7 -0.66 -25.88 11.54
N ASN A 8 -1.44 -25.02 10.88
CA ASN A 8 -0.92 -23.76 10.33
C ASN A 8 -0.37 -22.83 11.43
N ILE A 9 -1.01 -22.78 12.59
CA ILE A 9 -0.52 -21.99 13.72
C ILE A 9 0.81 -22.54 14.21
N LEU A 10 0.94 -23.86 14.42
CA LEU A 10 2.18 -24.49 14.85
C LEU A 10 3.34 -24.23 13.87
N CYS A 11 3.10 -24.42 12.58
CA CYS A 11 4.09 -24.14 11.53
C CYS A 11 4.50 -22.65 11.48
N SER A 12 3.65 -21.76 11.96
CA SER A 12 3.89 -20.31 11.96
C SER A 12 4.73 -19.81 13.15
N ILE A 13 4.90 -20.63 14.19
CA ILE A 13 5.65 -20.22 15.41
C ILE A 13 7.07 -19.77 15.10
N PRO A 14 7.90 -20.50 14.33
CA PRO A 14 9.28 -20.06 14.07
C PRO A 14 9.37 -18.69 13.39
N LYS A 15 8.52 -18.42 12.39
CA LYS A 15 8.49 -17.11 11.71
C LYS A 15 7.96 -16.01 12.62
N THR A 16 6.94 -16.29 13.41
CA THR A 16 6.40 -15.35 14.38
C THR A 16 7.46 -14.96 15.40
N LEU A 17 8.20 -15.90 15.97
CA LEU A 17 9.30 -15.62 16.88
C LEU A 17 10.40 -14.80 16.19
N ARG A 18 10.88 -15.23 15.02
CA ARG A 18 11.90 -14.52 14.25
C ARG A 18 11.50 -13.06 13.98
N PHE A 19 10.26 -12.82 13.56
CA PHE A 19 9.75 -11.48 13.26
C PHE A 19 9.74 -10.59 14.49
N ASN A 20 9.16 -11.06 15.59
CA ASN A 20 9.04 -10.26 16.81
C ASN A 20 10.40 -9.98 17.46
N LEU A 21 11.29 -10.98 17.53
CA LEU A 21 12.64 -10.81 18.08
C LEU A 21 13.52 -9.89 17.21
N HIS A 22 13.22 -9.81 15.91
CA HIS A 22 13.97 -8.92 15.00
C HIS A 22 13.53 -7.45 15.16
N TYR A 23 12.22 -7.18 15.22
CA TYR A 23 11.73 -5.80 15.20
C TYR A 23 11.53 -5.16 16.55
N PHE A 24 11.37 -5.94 17.62
CA PHE A 24 10.98 -5.39 18.91
C PHE A 24 11.95 -5.72 20.04
N PRO A 25 12.08 -4.82 21.04
CA PRO A 25 12.76 -5.13 22.28
C PRO A 25 12.19 -6.41 22.92
N LEU A 26 13.02 -7.19 23.61
CA LEU A 26 12.66 -8.50 24.16
C LEU A 26 11.35 -8.50 24.96
N LYS A 27 11.13 -7.48 25.81
CA LYS A 27 9.89 -7.33 26.61
C LYS A 27 8.63 -7.26 25.72
N THR A 28 8.69 -6.59 24.59
CA THR A 28 7.59 -6.49 23.60
C THR A 28 7.51 -7.76 22.76
N ALA A 29 8.66 -8.26 22.29
CA ALA A 29 8.73 -9.45 21.45
C ALA A 29 8.11 -10.69 22.13
N LEU A 30 8.31 -10.86 23.43
CA LEU A 30 7.72 -11.97 24.21
C LEU A 30 6.21 -11.92 24.33
N LYS A 31 5.59 -10.76 24.14
CA LYS A 31 4.11 -10.66 24.01
C LYS A 31 3.57 -11.21 22.71
N LEU A 32 4.44 -11.40 21.70
CA LEU A 32 4.10 -11.83 20.33
C LEU A 32 2.99 -10.97 19.71
N PRO A 33 3.18 -9.64 19.64
CA PRO A 33 2.16 -8.74 19.10
C PRO A 33 1.85 -8.99 17.62
N VAL A 34 2.83 -9.43 16.84
CA VAL A 34 2.67 -9.75 15.43
C VAL A 34 2.75 -11.25 15.24
N VAL A 35 1.74 -11.86 14.65
CA VAL A 35 1.77 -13.27 14.23
C VAL A 35 1.94 -13.35 12.71
N VAL A 36 2.87 -14.19 12.26
CA VAL A 36 3.24 -14.30 10.85
C VAL A 36 3.04 -15.73 10.38
N SER A 37 2.21 -15.90 9.36
CA SER A 37 1.97 -17.20 8.73
C SER A 37 3.26 -17.82 8.18
N HIS A 38 3.41 -19.13 8.32
CA HIS A 38 4.52 -19.89 7.72
C HIS A 38 4.60 -19.72 6.20
N ARG A 39 3.50 -19.32 5.54
CA ARG A 39 3.41 -19.07 4.10
C ARG A 39 3.85 -17.67 3.70
N THR A 40 4.11 -16.77 4.65
CA THR A 40 4.67 -15.46 4.35
C THR A 40 6.19 -15.55 4.17
N TYR A 41 6.69 -15.11 3.03
CA TYR A 41 8.13 -15.01 2.79
C TYR A 41 8.67 -13.70 3.36
N LEU A 42 9.49 -13.81 4.39
CA LEU A 42 10.21 -12.68 4.97
C LEU A 42 11.45 -12.40 4.11
N ARG A 43 11.28 -11.58 3.06
CA ARG A 43 12.31 -11.30 2.06
C ARG A 43 13.34 -10.29 2.57
N GLU A 44 12.85 -9.16 3.12
CA GLU A 44 13.68 -8.11 3.69
C GLU A 44 13.10 -7.66 5.03
N LEU A 45 13.99 -7.47 6.01
CA LEU A 45 13.66 -7.07 7.38
C LEU A 45 14.51 -5.86 7.83
N TYR A 46 15.04 -5.05 6.90
CA TYR A 46 15.97 -3.95 7.23
C TYR A 46 15.28 -2.72 7.79
N GLY A 47 13.97 -2.57 7.53
CA GLY A 47 13.19 -1.41 7.95
C GLY A 47 12.78 -1.44 9.42
N LYS A 48 11.79 -0.61 9.75
CA LYS A 48 11.20 -0.49 11.08
C LYS A 48 9.75 -0.97 11.07
N VAL A 49 9.31 -1.54 12.20
CA VAL A 49 7.90 -1.81 12.48
C VAL A 49 7.54 -1.10 13.78
N GLU A 50 6.54 -0.24 13.72
CA GLU A 50 6.06 0.55 14.84
C GLU A 50 4.68 0.09 15.28
N LEU A 51 4.48 -0.04 16.59
CA LEU A 51 3.24 -0.46 17.21
C LEU A 51 2.73 0.66 18.12
N PRO A 52 1.43 0.71 18.41
CA PRO A 52 0.88 1.66 19.37
C PRO A 52 1.44 1.38 20.78
N GLU A 53 1.31 2.34 21.66
CA GLU A 53 1.80 2.25 23.05
C GLU A 53 1.24 1.01 23.79
N LYS A 54 -0.05 0.74 23.60
CA LYS A 54 -0.70 -0.46 24.16
C LYS A 54 -0.55 -1.65 23.22
N VAL A 55 0.36 -2.55 23.56
CA VAL A 55 0.67 -3.75 22.78
C VAL A 55 -0.06 -4.97 23.35
N GLU A 56 -0.88 -5.61 22.52
CA GLU A 56 -1.62 -6.84 22.82
C GLU A 56 -1.04 -8.03 22.03
N ARG A 57 -1.28 -9.26 22.52
CA ARG A 57 -0.87 -10.48 21.81
C ARG A 57 -1.65 -10.63 20.51
N ALA A 58 -0.96 -10.99 19.41
CA ALA A 58 -1.55 -11.24 18.10
C ALA A 58 -2.47 -10.10 17.59
N MET A 59 -2.13 -8.84 17.96
CA MET A 59 -2.88 -7.68 17.49
C MET A 59 -2.70 -7.45 16.00
N VAL A 60 -1.56 -7.83 15.44
CA VAL A 60 -1.30 -7.81 13.99
C VAL A 60 -1.17 -9.23 13.47
N LYS A 61 -1.91 -9.55 12.42
CA LYS A 61 -1.91 -10.86 11.76
C LYS A 61 -1.45 -10.72 10.32
N ILE A 62 -0.39 -11.46 9.92
CA ILE A 62 0.18 -11.39 8.57
C ILE A 62 0.11 -12.76 7.91
N GLY A 63 -0.57 -12.85 6.78
CA GLY A 63 -0.69 -14.07 5.96
C GLY A 63 -1.72 -15.06 6.47
N PHE A 64 -2.65 -14.62 7.33
CA PHE A 64 -3.78 -15.43 7.82
C PHE A 64 -5.08 -14.99 7.13
N GLY A 65 -6.17 -15.64 7.48
CA GLY A 65 -7.48 -15.42 6.90
C GLY A 65 -7.82 -16.46 5.85
N ASP A 66 -9.06 -16.44 5.39
CA ASP A 66 -9.59 -17.35 4.40
C ASP A 66 -10.57 -16.61 3.49
N VAL A 67 -10.32 -16.67 2.19
CA VAL A 67 -11.24 -16.22 1.16
C VAL A 67 -11.50 -17.41 0.26
N GLY A 68 -12.71 -17.96 0.33
CA GLY A 68 -13.06 -19.30 -0.15
C GLY A 68 -12.78 -19.60 -1.63
N HIS A 69 -12.55 -18.59 -2.46
CA HIS A 69 -12.20 -18.74 -3.87
C HIS A 69 -10.69 -18.66 -4.18
N TYR A 70 -9.84 -18.54 -3.14
CA TYR A 70 -8.39 -18.60 -3.31
C TYR A 70 -7.80 -19.88 -2.71
N ASP A 71 -6.88 -20.50 -3.43
CA ASP A 71 -6.15 -21.67 -2.92
C ASP A 71 -5.08 -21.26 -1.92
N ARG A 72 -5.41 -21.28 -0.63
CA ARG A 72 -4.48 -20.99 0.46
C ARG A 72 -3.21 -21.87 0.44
N LYS A 73 -3.24 -23.04 -0.18
CA LYS A 73 -2.07 -23.91 -0.24
C LYS A 73 -1.00 -23.38 -1.18
N ARG A 74 -1.38 -22.60 -2.20
CA ARG A 74 -0.47 -21.99 -3.19
C ARG A 74 -0.24 -20.50 -2.95
N SER A 75 -1.10 -19.87 -2.17
CA SER A 75 -1.05 -18.47 -1.80
C SER A 75 0.17 -18.17 -0.93
N ARG A 76 1.08 -17.32 -1.39
CA ARG A 76 2.29 -16.97 -0.66
C ARG A 76 2.42 -15.46 -0.48
N GLY A 77 2.35 -15.02 0.77
CA GLY A 77 2.61 -13.62 1.11
C GLY A 77 4.09 -13.25 1.00
N ILE A 78 4.38 -11.96 0.81
CA ILE A 78 5.74 -11.41 0.80
C ILE A 78 5.79 -10.23 1.77
N TRP A 79 6.80 -10.24 2.63
CA TRP A 79 7.18 -9.12 3.47
C TRP A 79 8.56 -8.64 3.04
N GLN A 80 8.61 -7.50 2.37
CA GLN A 80 9.82 -6.83 1.92
C GLN A 80 9.79 -5.39 2.42
N VAL A 81 10.47 -5.13 3.53
CA VAL A 81 10.41 -3.84 4.21
C VAL A 81 11.83 -3.35 4.51
N SER A 82 12.19 -2.23 3.89
CA SER A 82 13.41 -1.46 4.16
C SER A 82 13.08 -0.06 4.70
N GLY A 83 11.85 0.41 4.53
CA GLY A 83 11.29 1.64 5.10
C GLY A 83 10.63 1.42 6.47
N THR A 84 9.54 2.13 6.72
CA THR A 84 8.78 2.05 7.98
C THR A 84 7.37 1.54 7.75
N VAL A 85 6.93 0.58 8.57
CA VAL A 85 5.54 0.14 8.64
C VAL A 85 5.01 0.42 10.05
N SER A 86 3.96 1.21 10.17
CA SER A 86 3.33 1.54 11.45
C SER A 86 1.90 1.00 11.53
N PHE A 87 1.52 0.54 12.71
CA PHE A 87 0.18 0.04 13.03
C PHE A 87 -0.41 0.88 14.16
N GLY A 88 -1.55 1.54 13.92
CA GLY A 88 -2.29 2.31 14.93
C GLY A 88 -3.07 1.45 15.93
N GLY A 89 -3.30 0.17 15.59
CA GLY A 89 -4.06 -0.76 16.41
C GLY A 89 -4.03 -2.18 15.86
N LYS A 90 -5.15 -2.88 15.99
CA LYS A 90 -5.31 -4.22 15.40
C LYS A 90 -5.27 -4.11 13.88
N ALA A 91 -4.63 -5.10 13.24
CA ALA A 91 -4.56 -5.17 11.80
C ALA A 91 -4.50 -6.61 11.30
N SER A 92 -5.13 -6.85 10.16
CA SER A 92 -5.09 -8.15 9.46
C SER A 92 -4.63 -7.94 8.02
N ILE A 93 -3.50 -8.53 7.66
CA ILE A 93 -2.99 -8.59 6.30
C ILE A 93 -3.16 -10.04 5.85
N GLY A 94 -4.14 -10.29 5.00
CA GLY A 94 -4.59 -11.62 4.63
C GLY A 94 -3.58 -12.44 3.83
N HIS A 95 -3.91 -13.69 3.61
CA HIS A 95 -3.01 -14.62 2.91
C HIS A 95 -2.70 -14.16 1.49
N GLY A 96 -1.53 -14.52 0.98
CA GLY A 96 -1.08 -14.17 -0.37
C GLY A 96 -0.73 -12.69 -0.59
N SER A 97 -1.01 -11.83 0.39
CA SER A 97 -0.75 -10.40 0.26
C SER A 97 0.74 -10.07 0.29
N LYS A 98 1.15 -9.07 -0.48
CA LYS A 98 2.54 -8.70 -0.73
C LYS A 98 2.78 -7.24 -0.33
N LEU A 99 3.75 -7.00 0.52
CA LEU A 99 4.20 -5.67 0.91
C LEU A 99 5.63 -5.44 0.43
N SER A 100 5.83 -4.40 -0.37
CA SER A 100 7.13 -3.87 -0.77
C SER A 100 7.22 -2.42 -0.31
N VAL A 101 7.96 -2.17 0.79
CA VAL A 101 7.95 -0.88 1.48
C VAL A 101 9.37 -0.34 1.60
N ARG A 102 9.62 0.77 0.92
CA ARG A 102 10.85 1.58 1.02
C ARG A 102 10.58 2.90 1.75
N GLY A 103 9.36 3.40 1.65
CA GLY A 103 8.85 4.61 2.28
C GLY A 103 8.15 4.35 3.62
N ASN A 104 7.08 5.11 3.87
CA ASN A 104 6.29 5.05 5.09
C ASN A 104 4.90 4.49 4.81
N LEU A 105 4.61 3.30 5.32
CA LEU A 105 3.31 2.64 5.23
C LEU A 105 2.64 2.67 6.60
N CYS A 106 1.49 3.35 6.69
CA CYS A 106 0.75 3.50 7.93
C CYS A 106 -0.61 2.81 7.83
N PHE A 107 -0.91 1.94 8.77
CA PHE A 107 -2.22 1.32 8.96
C PHE A 107 -2.85 1.88 10.23
N GLY A 108 -4.06 2.44 10.13
CA GLY A 108 -4.88 2.82 11.27
C GLY A 108 -5.31 1.61 12.11
N ALA A 109 -6.06 1.85 13.16
CA ALA A 109 -6.64 0.78 13.97
C ALA A 109 -7.73 0.02 13.19
N ASP A 110 -7.87 -1.27 13.51
CA ASP A 110 -8.89 -2.18 12.95
C ASP A 110 -8.84 -2.31 11.41
N PHE A 111 -7.63 -2.19 10.85
CA PHE A 111 -7.38 -2.38 9.43
C PHE A 111 -7.51 -3.85 9.02
N ASN A 112 -8.23 -4.10 7.92
CA ASN A 112 -8.41 -5.44 7.38
C ASN A 112 -8.18 -5.48 5.85
N MET A 113 -7.21 -6.25 5.41
CA MET A 113 -6.97 -6.59 4.00
C MET A 113 -7.12 -8.10 3.82
N THR A 114 -8.09 -8.55 3.02
CA THR A 114 -8.56 -9.93 3.08
C THR A 114 -7.64 -10.96 2.42
N ALA A 115 -7.19 -10.75 1.18
CA ALA A 115 -6.28 -11.68 0.50
C ALA A 115 -5.65 -11.11 -0.78
N GLU A 116 -4.53 -11.70 -1.21
CA GLU A 116 -3.87 -11.56 -2.53
C GLU A 116 -3.64 -10.12 -3.00
N SER A 117 -3.65 -9.17 -2.10
CA SER A 117 -3.45 -7.75 -2.43
C SER A 117 -1.97 -7.38 -2.38
N THR A 118 -1.58 -6.35 -3.12
CA THR A 118 -0.19 -5.89 -3.21
C THR A 118 -0.11 -4.41 -2.84
N ILE A 119 0.80 -4.07 -1.93
CA ILE A 119 1.13 -2.69 -1.58
C ILE A 119 2.59 -2.43 -1.93
N VAL A 120 2.83 -1.44 -2.80
CA VAL A 120 4.16 -0.94 -3.16
C VAL A 120 4.26 0.50 -2.68
N CYS A 121 5.05 0.71 -1.63
CA CYS A 121 5.21 2.00 -0.97
C CYS A 121 6.64 2.50 -1.11
N ALA A 122 6.84 3.49 -1.95
CA ALA A 122 8.13 4.15 -2.15
C ALA A 122 8.25 5.45 -1.36
N LYS A 123 7.16 6.18 -1.18
CA LYS A 123 7.10 7.45 -0.47
C LYS A 123 6.23 7.36 0.79
N GLU A 124 4.93 7.34 0.63
CA GLU A 124 3.98 7.30 1.75
C GLU A 124 2.62 6.74 1.32
N ILE A 125 2.15 5.74 2.03
CA ILE A 125 0.78 5.23 1.92
C ILE A 125 0.19 5.21 3.32
N ARG A 126 -0.97 5.83 3.49
CA ARG A 126 -1.66 5.91 4.77
C ARG A 126 -3.10 5.44 4.64
N PHE A 127 -3.47 4.50 5.48
CA PHE A 127 -4.86 4.09 5.69
C PHE A 127 -5.31 4.58 7.07
N GLY A 128 -6.50 5.15 7.13
CA GLY A 128 -7.17 5.53 8.36
C GLY A 128 -7.63 4.30 9.17
N ASN A 129 -8.42 4.57 10.20
CA ASN A 129 -8.98 3.52 11.05
C ASN A 129 -10.14 2.80 10.35
N ASP A 130 -10.37 1.55 10.76
CA ASP A 130 -11.52 0.76 10.32
C ASP A 130 -11.66 0.61 8.81
N CYS A 131 -10.53 0.47 8.11
CA CYS A 131 -10.51 0.26 6.67
C CYS A 131 -10.61 -1.22 6.31
N LEU A 132 -11.48 -1.52 5.34
CA LEU A 132 -11.64 -2.86 4.77
C LEU A 132 -11.18 -2.88 3.31
N LEU A 133 -10.14 -3.64 3.02
CA LEU A 133 -9.71 -3.97 1.66
C LEU A 133 -10.16 -5.38 1.32
N SER A 134 -10.94 -5.51 0.24
CA SER A 134 -11.29 -6.81 -0.31
C SER A 134 -10.03 -7.49 -0.88
N TRP A 135 -10.14 -8.33 -1.84
CA TRP A 135 -9.02 -9.10 -2.39
C TRP A 135 -8.55 -8.57 -3.74
N ASP A 136 -7.32 -8.93 -4.12
CA ASP A 136 -6.72 -8.65 -5.43
C ASP A 136 -6.64 -7.15 -5.72
N ILE A 137 -6.22 -6.37 -4.72
CA ILE A 137 -6.08 -4.92 -4.81
C ILE A 137 -4.61 -4.57 -4.99
N LEU A 138 -4.34 -3.60 -5.88
CA LEU A 138 -3.02 -2.98 -6.01
C LEU A 138 -3.05 -1.56 -5.46
N VAL A 139 -2.15 -1.25 -4.53
CA VAL A 139 -1.90 0.11 -4.04
C VAL A 139 -0.45 0.46 -4.29
N MET A 140 -0.18 1.52 -5.07
CA MET A 140 1.16 1.83 -5.53
C MET A 140 1.39 3.34 -5.66
N ASP A 141 2.27 3.89 -4.84
CA ASP A 141 2.56 5.33 -4.78
C ASP A 141 3.72 5.79 -5.67
N THR A 142 4.22 4.90 -6.52
CA THR A 142 5.36 5.10 -7.41
C THR A 142 5.10 4.48 -8.78
N ASP A 143 5.79 4.95 -9.82
CA ASP A 143 5.85 4.29 -11.13
C ASP A 143 7.07 3.36 -11.24
N GLU A 144 7.84 3.16 -10.16
CA GLU A 144 9.10 2.40 -10.10
C GLU A 144 10.21 2.97 -11.02
N HIS A 145 9.87 3.46 -12.20
CA HIS A 145 10.81 4.00 -13.19
C HIS A 145 10.64 5.50 -13.37
N PRO A 146 11.74 6.29 -13.38
CA PRO A 146 11.67 7.71 -13.65
C PRO A 146 11.31 7.96 -15.12
N ILE A 147 10.47 8.96 -15.35
CA ILE A 147 10.14 9.48 -16.67
C ILE A 147 10.68 10.90 -16.73
N TYR A 148 11.44 11.21 -17.77
CA TYR A 148 12.00 12.51 -18.02
C TYR A 148 11.31 13.18 -19.22
N ARG A 149 11.37 14.51 -19.27
CA ARG A 149 10.87 15.27 -20.41
C ARG A 149 11.77 15.00 -21.61
N HIS A 150 11.20 14.60 -22.75
CA HIS A 150 11.92 14.53 -24.00
C HIS A 150 12.03 15.93 -24.58
N GLU A 151 13.26 16.43 -24.80
CA GLU A 151 13.47 17.67 -25.55
C GLU A 151 13.12 17.43 -27.02
N THR A 152 12.00 17.96 -27.46
CA THR A 152 11.80 18.20 -28.88
C THR A 152 12.62 19.45 -29.21
N ASN A 153 13.74 19.27 -29.93
CA ASN A 153 14.35 20.40 -30.66
C ASN A 153 13.21 21.06 -31.43
N ARG A 154 12.76 22.22 -30.98
CA ARG A 154 11.96 23.10 -31.81
C ARG A 154 12.89 23.53 -32.93
N HIS A 155 12.97 22.72 -33.99
CA HIS A 155 13.51 23.16 -35.24
C HIS A 155 12.68 24.36 -35.68
N GLU A 156 13.28 25.48 -35.48
CA GLU A 156 13.22 26.72 -36.18
C GLU A 156 12.18 26.79 -37.30
N THR A 157 11.21 27.64 -37.13
CA THR A 157 10.59 28.30 -38.28
C THR A 157 11.74 28.97 -39.09
N ARG A 158 12.02 28.43 -40.26
CA ARG A 158 12.82 29.07 -41.28
C ARG A 158 12.23 30.46 -41.52
N ASP A 159 12.87 31.49 -41.05
CA ASP A 159 12.89 32.85 -41.54
C ASP A 159 13.46 33.79 -40.47
N SER A 160 14.76 33.72 -40.25
CA SER A 160 15.52 34.86 -39.70
C SER A 160 17.03 34.69 -39.97
N VAL A 161 17.60 35.73 -40.51
CA VAL A 161 19.02 35.92 -40.88
C VAL A 161 19.94 35.59 -39.69
N PRO A 162 21.08 34.91 -39.90
CA PRO A 162 22.01 34.58 -38.81
C PRO A 162 22.73 35.87 -38.34
N SER A 163 22.52 36.19 -37.06
CA SER A 163 23.38 37.15 -36.35
C SER A 163 24.56 36.37 -35.72
N PRO A 164 25.79 36.93 -35.68
CA PRO A 164 26.94 36.23 -35.10
C PRO A 164 26.76 36.04 -33.60
N GLU A 165 26.62 34.78 -33.19
CA GLU A 165 26.23 34.41 -31.85
C GLU A 165 27.39 34.30 -30.86
N VAL A 166 27.15 34.92 -29.73
CA VAL A 166 27.80 34.56 -28.45
C VAL A 166 27.18 33.26 -27.99
N PRO A 167 27.97 32.19 -27.70
CA PRO A 167 27.44 30.94 -27.16
C PRO A 167 26.80 31.23 -25.80
N ARG A 168 25.48 31.08 -25.69
CA ARG A 168 24.83 31.04 -24.37
C ARG A 168 25.16 29.73 -23.71
N PRO A 169 25.57 29.72 -22.45
CA PRO A 169 25.70 28.47 -21.72
C PRO A 169 24.33 27.83 -21.65
N VAL A 170 24.18 26.67 -22.26
CA VAL A 170 23.02 25.80 -22.10
C VAL A 170 23.06 25.38 -20.62
N SER A 171 22.13 25.86 -19.83
CA SER A 171 21.98 25.38 -18.47
C SER A 171 21.48 23.93 -18.55
N ASN A 172 22.36 23.00 -18.22
CA ASN A 172 22.10 21.56 -18.16
C ASN A 172 21.02 21.16 -17.10
N ASP A 173 20.39 22.13 -16.48
CA ASP A 173 19.47 21.90 -15.36
C ASP A 173 18.07 21.45 -15.79
N MET A 174 17.70 21.63 -17.05
CA MET A 174 16.38 21.23 -17.55
C MET A 174 16.34 19.85 -18.21
N GLU A 175 17.49 19.27 -18.57
CA GLU A 175 17.57 17.96 -19.24
C GLU A 175 17.22 16.77 -18.34
N ASN A 176 17.12 16.95 -17.00
CA ASN A 176 16.92 15.86 -16.03
C ASN A 176 15.73 16.06 -15.11
N GLU A 177 14.76 16.89 -15.44
CA GLU A 177 13.58 17.03 -14.60
C GLU A 177 12.67 15.79 -14.69
N ARG A 178 12.66 14.99 -13.62
CA ARG A 178 11.74 13.85 -13.48
C ARG A 178 10.29 14.35 -13.43
N ILE A 179 9.49 14.00 -14.44
CA ILE A 179 8.11 14.47 -14.58
C ILE A 179 7.09 13.59 -13.84
N ASN A 180 7.50 12.44 -13.32
CA ASN A 180 6.63 11.50 -12.59
C ASN A 180 7.10 11.23 -11.15
N PRO A 181 7.26 12.24 -10.28
CA PRO A 181 7.67 12.01 -8.91
C PRO A 181 6.66 11.12 -8.17
N ASP A 182 7.16 10.39 -7.16
CA ASP A 182 6.32 9.60 -6.28
C ASP A 182 5.40 10.53 -5.47
N LYS A 183 4.12 10.18 -5.33
CA LYS A 183 3.11 10.97 -4.61
C LYS A 183 2.41 10.09 -3.58
N PRO A 184 2.10 10.62 -2.39
CA PRO A 184 1.44 9.83 -1.35
C PRO A 184 0.06 9.33 -1.81
N ILE A 185 -0.38 8.24 -1.17
CA ILE A 185 -1.75 7.74 -1.23
C ILE A 185 -2.34 7.88 0.17
N LEU A 186 -3.48 8.56 0.27
CA LEU A 186 -4.15 8.82 1.53
C LEU A 186 -5.57 8.24 1.50
N VAL A 187 -5.88 7.38 2.45
CA VAL A 187 -7.21 6.78 2.61
C VAL A 187 -7.72 7.15 4.00
N GLY A 188 -8.89 7.76 4.07
CA GLY A 188 -9.54 8.19 5.31
C GLY A 188 -10.01 7.03 6.18
N ASP A 189 -10.71 7.37 7.26
CA ASP A 189 -11.29 6.39 8.18
C ASP A 189 -12.53 5.72 7.57
N HIS A 190 -12.79 4.48 7.98
CA HIS A 190 -13.99 3.72 7.60
C HIS A 190 -14.21 3.67 6.08
N VAL A 191 -13.18 3.26 5.34
CA VAL A 191 -13.23 3.10 3.89
C VAL A 191 -13.26 1.62 3.50
N TRP A 192 -14.22 1.27 2.65
CA TRP A 192 -14.27 -0.05 2.04
C TRP A 192 -13.79 0.00 0.60
N ILE A 193 -12.71 -0.71 0.29
CA ILE A 193 -12.18 -0.85 -1.07
C ILE A 193 -12.58 -2.22 -1.60
N GLY A 194 -13.41 -2.22 -2.66
CA GLY A 194 -13.87 -3.41 -3.36
C GLY A 194 -12.74 -4.17 -4.03
N CYS A 195 -12.99 -5.43 -4.39
CA CYS A 195 -11.97 -6.27 -5.01
C CYS A 195 -11.50 -5.74 -6.38
N LYS A 196 -10.25 -6.08 -6.74
CA LYS A 196 -9.63 -5.72 -8.03
C LYS A 196 -9.52 -4.21 -8.27
N CYS A 197 -9.55 -3.41 -7.22
CA CYS A 197 -9.27 -1.99 -7.33
C CYS A 197 -7.77 -1.74 -7.48
N VAL A 198 -7.44 -0.64 -8.16
CA VAL A 198 -6.08 -0.15 -8.32
C VAL A 198 -6.03 1.29 -7.81
N LEU A 199 -5.19 1.56 -6.80
CA LEU A 199 -4.93 2.89 -6.26
C LEU A 199 -3.51 3.29 -6.65
N LEU A 200 -3.38 4.34 -7.45
CA LEU A 200 -2.10 4.86 -7.90
C LEU A 200 -1.72 6.14 -7.16
N LYS A 201 -0.48 6.53 -7.30
CA LYS A 201 0.11 7.69 -6.65
C LYS A 201 -0.73 8.97 -6.79
N GLY A 202 -0.84 9.71 -5.70
CA GLY A 202 -1.64 10.93 -5.62
C GLY A 202 -3.13 10.70 -5.41
N THR A 203 -3.55 9.45 -5.15
CA THR A 203 -4.94 9.16 -4.78
C THR A 203 -5.22 9.58 -3.35
N GLU A 204 -6.34 10.28 -3.15
CA GLU A 204 -6.93 10.53 -1.84
C GLU A 204 -8.37 10.03 -1.84
N VAL A 205 -8.70 9.17 -0.89
CA VAL A 205 -10.05 8.65 -0.67
C VAL A 205 -10.56 9.18 0.66
N PRO A 206 -11.62 9.98 0.68
CA PRO A 206 -12.19 10.52 1.93
C PRO A 206 -12.81 9.42 2.79
N GLY A 207 -13.00 9.71 4.07
CA GLY A 207 -13.61 8.78 5.03
C GLY A 207 -15.04 8.37 4.65
N ASN A 208 -15.55 7.33 5.31
CA ASN A 208 -16.92 6.82 5.14
C ASN A 208 -17.29 6.50 3.67
N THR A 209 -16.32 6.11 2.86
CA THR A 209 -16.45 5.94 1.41
C THR A 209 -16.34 4.47 1.03
N VAL A 210 -17.09 4.07 0.02
CA VAL A 210 -16.96 2.76 -0.65
C VAL A 210 -16.33 2.97 -2.03
N VAL A 211 -15.25 2.27 -2.32
CA VAL A 211 -14.69 2.18 -3.66
C VAL A 211 -15.21 0.89 -4.31
N ALA A 212 -16.00 1.03 -5.38
CA ALA A 212 -16.61 -0.10 -6.06
C ALA A 212 -15.54 -1.02 -6.69
N ALA A 213 -15.85 -2.30 -6.77
CA ALA A 213 -14.93 -3.29 -7.34
C ALA A 213 -14.44 -2.92 -8.75
N GLY A 214 -13.16 -3.18 -9.05
CA GLY A 214 -12.56 -2.91 -10.37
C GLY A 214 -12.27 -1.45 -10.66
N THR A 215 -12.38 -0.56 -9.68
CA THR A 215 -12.13 0.87 -9.87
C THR A 215 -10.63 1.18 -9.98
N LEU A 216 -10.28 2.07 -10.92
CA LEU A 216 -8.93 2.63 -11.05
C LEU A 216 -8.90 4.06 -10.50
N LEU A 217 -8.27 4.27 -9.35
CA LEU A 217 -8.08 5.58 -8.72
C LEU A 217 -6.70 6.17 -9.06
N THR A 218 -6.69 7.40 -9.59
CA THR A 218 -5.49 8.12 -10.01
C THR A 218 -5.47 9.58 -9.54
N SER A 219 -6.48 9.98 -8.75
CA SER A 219 -6.68 11.37 -8.31
C SER A 219 -7.37 11.42 -6.96
N SER A 220 -7.41 12.62 -6.37
CA SER A 220 -8.08 12.89 -5.11
C SER A 220 -9.58 13.07 -5.31
N PHE A 221 -10.34 12.58 -4.34
CA PHE A 221 -11.78 12.79 -4.21
C PHE A 221 -12.09 13.59 -2.95
N SER A 222 -13.20 14.31 -2.96
CA SER A 222 -13.70 15.08 -1.82
C SER A 222 -15.12 14.64 -1.45
N GLY A 223 -15.53 14.95 -0.23
CA GLY A 223 -16.81 14.53 0.34
C GLY A 223 -16.74 13.14 0.95
N GLU A 224 -17.63 12.87 1.90
CA GLU A 224 -17.75 11.59 2.60
C GLU A 224 -19.08 10.93 2.27
N HIS A 225 -19.34 9.71 2.80
CA HIS A 225 -20.58 8.97 2.63
C HIS A 225 -20.96 8.73 1.16
N GLN A 226 -19.98 8.32 0.35
CA GLN A 226 -20.17 8.17 -1.10
C GLN A 226 -19.65 6.82 -1.61
N VAL A 227 -20.14 6.45 -2.80
CA VAL A 227 -19.58 5.34 -3.59
C VAL A 227 -18.82 5.94 -4.77
N ILE A 228 -17.54 5.63 -4.88
CA ILE A 228 -16.69 5.98 -6.02
C ILE A 228 -16.50 4.74 -6.87
N GLY A 229 -16.62 4.86 -8.19
CA GLY A 229 -16.44 3.70 -9.06
C GLY A 229 -16.15 4.03 -10.51
N GLY A 230 -15.65 3.04 -11.23
CA GLY A 230 -15.43 3.10 -12.67
C GLY A 230 -14.00 3.36 -13.12
N ASN A 231 -13.81 3.46 -14.42
CA ASN A 231 -12.59 3.87 -15.11
C ASN A 231 -12.96 4.66 -16.38
N PRO A 232 -12.83 6.02 -16.37
CA PRO A 232 -12.40 6.86 -15.27
C PRO A 232 -13.33 6.80 -14.05
N PRO A 233 -12.81 7.01 -12.82
CA PRO A 233 -13.62 6.93 -11.61
C PRO A 233 -14.46 8.18 -11.41
N THR A 234 -15.71 7.97 -10.97
CA THR A 234 -16.64 9.04 -10.62
C THR A 234 -17.39 8.70 -9.35
N VAL A 235 -18.03 9.71 -8.73
CA VAL A 235 -18.95 9.47 -7.63
C VAL A 235 -20.25 8.89 -8.20
N LEU A 236 -20.59 7.66 -7.80
CA LEU A 236 -21.79 6.93 -8.28
C LEU A 236 -23.01 7.14 -7.39
N LYS A 237 -22.78 7.33 -6.08
CA LYS A 237 -23.84 7.52 -5.07
C LYS A 237 -23.34 8.43 -3.97
N HIS A 238 -24.25 9.13 -3.34
CA HIS A 238 -24.06 9.94 -2.15
C HIS A 238 -24.93 9.41 -1.00
N ASP A 239 -24.68 9.90 0.21
CA ASP A 239 -25.47 9.63 1.41
C ASP A 239 -25.58 8.13 1.73
N ILE A 240 -24.49 7.40 1.55
CA ILE A 240 -24.40 5.97 1.86
C ILE A 240 -23.89 5.73 3.29
N ARG A 241 -24.24 4.59 3.83
CA ARG A 241 -23.61 3.97 4.99
C ARG A 241 -23.27 2.52 4.64
N TRP A 242 -22.13 2.05 5.10
CA TRP A 242 -21.76 0.64 4.97
C TRP A 242 -21.35 0.07 6.35
N GLU A 243 -21.39 -1.24 6.50
CA GLU A 243 -21.03 -1.95 7.73
C GLU A 243 -20.21 -3.21 7.37
N HIS A 244 -19.36 -3.67 8.31
CA HIS A 244 -18.57 -4.89 8.17
C HIS A 244 -19.42 -6.16 8.16
#